data_905bbed5a622ac909f6823099837899f
#
_entry.id   905bbed5a622ac909f6823099837899f
#
_cell.length_a   1.000
_cell.length_b   1.000
_cell.length_c   1.000
_cell.angle_alpha   90.00
_cell.angle_beta   90.00
_cell.angle_gamma   90.00
#
_symmetry.space_group_name_H-M   'P 1'
#
loop_
_entity.id
_entity.type
_entity.pdbx_description
1 polymer ?
#
loop_
_entity_poly.entity_id
_entity_poly.type
_entity_poly.pdbx_seq_one_letter_code
_entity_poly.pdbx_strand_id
1 'polypeptide(L)'
;MKKVLQFKAILVLLLMPAFILASNSSMKGKYKKEKTYHEEFNVNSDALVKLNNSYGNMDIVTWNENRVVIDVVITTSGNDEGKVQKKLDEIYVEFENSSNLVSAKTKFSKSGKSWWSWGNNNVNMNINYIVKMPVTNSVDLN
;
A
#
# COMPACT_ATOMS: atom_id res chain seq x y z
N MET A 1 -42.09 24.15 17.66
CA MET A 1 -41.20 24.28 16.49
C MET A 1 -40.22 23.12 16.46
N LYS A 2 -40.46 22.15 15.66
CA LYS A 2 -39.54 21.01 15.53
C LYS A 2 -38.48 21.37 14.46
N LYS A 3 -37.26 21.56 14.89
CA LYS A 3 -36.13 21.68 13.96
C LYS A 3 -35.87 20.31 13.35
N VAL A 4 -36.26 20.15 12.09
CA VAL A 4 -35.88 18.99 11.30
C VAL A 4 -34.39 19.15 11.00
N LEU A 5 -33.56 18.36 11.66
CA LEU A 5 -32.15 18.24 11.36
C LEU A 5 -32.02 17.44 10.06
N GLN A 6 -31.88 18.15 8.95
CA GLN A 6 -31.61 17.50 7.67
C GLN A 6 -30.17 16.98 7.71
N PHE A 7 -30.02 15.70 8.00
CA PHE A 7 -28.81 14.96 7.66
C PHE A 7 -28.75 14.89 6.13
N LYS A 8 -28.05 15.83 5.53
CA LYS A 8 -27.54 15.64 4.17
C LYS A 8 -26.48 14.56 4.26
N ALA A 9 -26.88 13.31 4.08
CA ALA A 9 -25.97 12.25 3.73
C ALA A 9 -25.29 12.66 2.42
N ILE A 10 -24.09 13.19 2.52
CA ILE A 10 -23.21 13.35 1.37
C ILE A 10 -22.77 11.94 1.03
N LEU A 11 -23.53 11.33 0.13
CA LEU A 11 -23.09 10.14 -0.59
C LEU A 11 -21.92 10.60 -1.47
N VAL A 12 -20.72 10.61 -0.92
CA VAL A 12 -19.51 10.72 -1.70
C VAL A 12 -19.42 9.40 -2.46
N LEU A 13 -20.03 9.39 -3.63
CA LEU A 13 -19.79 8.37 -4.63
C LEU A 13 -18.31 8.54 -5.03
N LEU A 14 -17.46 7.79 -4.38
CA LEU A 14 -16.04 7.70 -4.67
C LEU A 14 -15.95 7.06 -6.06
N LEU A 15 -15.96 7.89 -7.11
CA LEU A 15 -15.47 7.51 -8.42
C LEU A 15 -13.98 7.24 -8.23
N MET A 16 -13.65 6.02 -7.80
CA MET A 16 -12.29 5.53 -7.92
C MET A 16 -11.94 5.51 -9.41
N PRO A 17 -10.99 6.34 -9.88
CA PRO A 17 -10.38 6.00 -11.13
C PRO A 17 -9.70 4.65 -10.89
N ALA A 18 -10.22 3.62 -11.51
CA ALA A 18 -9.53 2.35 -11.60
C ALA A 18 -8.25 2.62 -12.39
N PHE A 19 -7.19 3.01 -11.69
CA PHE A 19 -5.85 2.92 -12.23
C PHE A 19 -5.56 1.42 -12.32
N ILE A 20 -5.94 0.84 -13.43
CA ILE A 20 -5.43 -0.46 -13.85
C ILE A 20 -3.95 -0.21 -14.14
N LEU A 21 -3.13 -0.29 -13.10
CA LEU A 21 -1.70 -0.43 -13.27
C LEU A 21 -1.50 -1.84 -13.85
N ALA A 22 -1.46 -1.91 -15.14
CA ALA A 22 -0.92 -3.07 -15.83
C ALA A 22 0.59 -3.14 -15.56
N SER A 23 0.97 -3.46 -14.31
CA SER A 23 2.30 -3.94 -14.05
C SER A 23 2.37 -5.37 -14.62
N ASN A 24 2.80 -5.49 -15.85
CA ASN A 24 3.10 -6.75 -16.53
C ASN A 24 4.35 -7.41 -15.93
N SER A 25 4.43 -7.56 -14.62
CA SER A 25 5.32 -8.54 -14.05
C SER A 25 4.62 -9.88 -14.18
N SER A 26 5.00 -10.70 -15.14
CA SER A 26 4.50 -12.06 -15.30
C SER A 26 4.99 -12.91 -14.12
N MET A 27 4.34 -12.78 -12.98
CA MET A 27 4.60 -13.64 -11.84
C MET A 27 4.19 -15.06 -12.19
N LYS A 28 5.13 -15.99 -12.06
CA LYS A 28 4.92 -17.41 -12.38
C LYS A 28 4.05 -18.08 -11.32
N GLY A 29 3.11 -18.92 -11.74
CA GLY A 29 2.28 -19.74 -10.86
C GLY A 29 0.84 -19.84 -11.35
N LYS A 30 0.16 -20.94 -10.96
CA LYS A 30 -1.24 -21.22 -11.30
C LYS A 30 -2.22 -20.30 -10.57
N TYR A 31 -1.89 -19.91 -9.35
CA TYR A 31 -2.71 -19.08 -8.49
C TYR A 31 -2.03 -17.74 -8.26
N LYS A 32 -2.82 -16.67 -8.31
CA LYS A 32 -2.42 -15.29 -8.02
C LYS A 32 -3.45 -14.68 -7.07
N LYS A 33 -2.97 -14.02 -6.01
CA LYS A 33 -3.80 -13.28 -5.05
C LYS A 33 -3.23 -11.89 -4.85
N GLU A 34 -4.10 -10.93 -4.57
CA GLU A 34 -3.73 -9.53 -4.39
C GLU A 34 -4.43 -8.94 -3.16
N LYS A 35 -3.75 -8.00 -2.53
CA LYS A 35 -4.25 -7.14 -1.46
C LYS A 35 -3.79 -5.70 -1.72
N THR A 36 -4.68 -4.74 -1.54
CA THR A 36 -4.41 -3.33 -1.79
C THR A 36 -4.60 -2.50 -0.53
N TYR A 37 -3.80 -1.43 -0.41
CA TYR A 37 -3.99 -0.36 0.56
C TYR A 37 -4.09 0.96 -0.18
N HIS A 38 -4.93 1.86 0.31
CA HIS A 38 -5.05 3.22 -0.16
C HIS A 38 -5.17 4.14 1.05
N GLU A 39 -4.18 5.02 1.25
CA GLU A 39 -4.13 5.95 2.38
C GLU A 39 -3.86 7.37 1.90
N GLU A 40 -4.53 8.33 2.52
CA GLU A 40 -4.34 9.75 2.27
C GLU A 40 -4.07 10.50 3.58
N PHE A 41 -3.04 11.34 3.58
CA PHE A 41 -2.61 12.12 4.75
C PHE A 41 -2.41 13.58 4.39
N ASN A 42 -3.08 14.48 5.09
CA ASN A 42 -2.79 15.91 4.99
C ASN A 42 -1.47 16.21 5.69
N VAL A 43 -0.59 16.94 5.03
CA VAL A 43 0.75 17.25 5.51
C VAL A 43 1.11 18.70 5.35
N ASN A 44 2.13 19.15 6.09
CA ASN A 44 2.76 20.43 5.87
C ASN A 44 3.66 20.40 4.62
N SER A 45 3.98 21.60 4.10
CA SER A 45 4.80 21.75 2.90
C SER A 45 6.26 21.27 3.05
N ASP A 46 6.72 21.04 4.26
CA ASP A 46 8.07 20.59 4.61
C ASP A 46 8.09 19.20 5.26
N ALA A 47 7.03 18.43 5.12
CA ALA A 47 6.93 17.10 5.72
C ALA A 47 7.94 16.12 5.11
N LEU A 48 8.31 15.11 5.91
CA LEU A 48 9.14 13.98 5.48
C LEU A 48 8.26 12.77 5.17
N VAL A 49 8.47 12.14 4.01
CA VAL A 49 7.86 10.88 3.63
C VAL A 49 8.88 9.75 3.73
N LYS A 50 8.65 8.77 4.62
CA LYS A 50 9.51 7.61 4.80
C LYS A 50 8.86 6.36 4.23
N LEU A 51 9.52 5.71 3.28
CA LEU A 51 9.03 4.49 2.66
C LEU A 51 10.05 3.37 2.84
N ASN A 52 9.57 2.20 3.27
CA ASN A 52 10.41 1.02 3.41
C ASN A 52 9.74 -0.18 2.74
N ASN A 53 10.37 -0.66 1.65
CA ASN A 53 9.91 -1.81 0.88
C ASN A 53 11.08 -2.60 0.32
N SER A 54 11.06 -3.93 0.46
CA SER A 54 12.16 -4.81 0.04
C SER A 54 11.83 -5.69 -1.16
N TYR A 55 10.57 -5.75 -1.61
CA TYR A 55 10.12 -6.76 -2.59
C TYR A 55 9.24 -6.18 -3.68
N GLY A 56 9.74 -5.18 -4.41
CA GLY A 56 9.03 -4.55 -5.51
C GLY A 56 9.49 -3.12 -5.75
N ASN A 57 8.66 -2.35 -6.43
CA ASN A 57 8.98 -0.99 -6.84
C ASN A 57 8.32 0.06 -5.93
N MET A 58 8.94 1.23 -5.90
CA MET A 58 8.37 2.44 -5.32
C MET A 58 8.38 3.54 -6.38
N ASP A 59 7.20 3.87 -6.89
CA ASP A 59 7.01 4.91 -7.88
C ASP A 59 6.51 6.18 -7.18
N ILE A 60 7.28 7.28 -7.28
CA ILE A 60 6.97 8.52 -6.60
C ILE A 60 6.67 9.61 -7.63
N VAL A 61 5.52 10.24 -7.47
CA VAL A 61 5.06 11.38 -8.27
C VAL A 61 4.85 12.58 -7.36
N THR A 62 5.33 13.74 -7.76
CA THR A 62 5.12 14.98 -7.02
C THR A 62 3.96 15.78 -7.59
N TRP A 63 3.29 16.54 -6.73
CA TRP A 63 2.20 17.44 -7.07
C TRP A 63 2.20 18.73 -6.21
N ASN A 64 1.24 19.62 -6.44
CA ASN A 64 1.13 20.89 -5.72
C ASN A 64 0.04 20.88 -4.63
N GLU A 65 -0.35 19.70 -4.14
CA GLU A 65 -1.32 19.55 -3.06
C GLU A 65 -0.62 19.22 -1.75
N ASN A 66 -1.11 19.78 -0.62
CA ASN A 66 -0.54 19.54 0.72
C ASN A 66 -1.08 18.21 1.32
N ARG A 67 -0.98 17.13 0.56
CA ARG A 67 -1.31 15.78 1.01
C ARG A 67 -0.42 14.74 0.36
N VAL A 68 -0.22 13.65 1.07
CA VAL A 68 0.44 12.44 0.58
C VAL A 68 -0.62 11.38 0.34
N VAL A 69 -0.59 10.75 -0.82
CA VAL A 69 -1.42 9.58 -1.16
C VAL A 69 -0.51 8.40 -1.39
N ILE A 70 -0.80 7.30 -0.74
CA ILE A 70 -0.02 6.06 -0.84
C ILE A 70 -0.95 4.93 -1.27
N ASP A 71 -0.71 4.38 -2.45
CA ASP A 71 -1.32 3.16 -2.95
C ASP A 71 -0.30 2.04 -2.87
N VAL A 72 -0.67 0.92 -2.26
CA VAL A 72 0.18 -0.27 -2.20
C VAL A 72 -0.58 -1.47 -2.75
N VAL A 73 0.06 -2.18 -3.68
CA VAL A 73 -0.45 -3.44 -4.22
C VAL A 73 0.50 -4.56 -3.82
N ILE A 74 0.01 -5.49 -3.03
CA ILE A 74 0.72 -6.70 -2.64
C ILE A 74 0.18 -7.85 -3.48
N THR A 75 1.05 -8.50 -4.22
CA THR A 75 0.73 -9.66 -5.07
C THR A 75 1.51 -10.87 -4.61
N THR A 76 0.83 -12.01 -4.50
CA THR A 76 1.46 -13.30 -4.28
C THR A 76 1.04 -14.28 -5.37
N SER A 77 1.95 -15.19 -5.78
CA SER A 77 1.65 -16.20 -6.79
C SER A 77 2.42 -17.49 -6.58
N GLY A 78 1.84 -18.61 -7.00
CA GLY A 78 2.44 -19.93 -6.86
C GLY A 78 1.52 -21.04 -7.36
N ASN A 79 1.93 -22.28 -7.14
CA ASN A 79 1.20 -23.46 -7.61
C ASN A 79 0.30 -24.11 -6.53
N ASP A 80 0.31 -23.59 -5.32
CA ASP A 80 -0.51 -24.03 -4.19
C ASP A 80 -1.31 -22.85 -3.67
N GLU A 81 -2.63 -22.88 -3.83
CA GLU A 81 -3.50 -21.77 -3.48
C GLU A 81 -3.45 -21.43 -1.99
N GLY A 82 -3.42 -22.44 -1.12
CA GLY A 82 -3.37 -22.24 0.33
C GLY A 82 -2.09 -21.55 0.77
N LYS A 83 -0.94 -21.89 0.18
CA LYS A 83 0.33 -21.25 0.45
C LYS A 83 0.36 -19.82 -0.09
N VAL A 84 -0.21 -19.58 -1.27
CA VAL A 84 -0.33 -18.23 -1.88
C VAL A 84 -1.17 -17.34 -0.99
N GLN A 85 -2.34 -17.80 -0.51
CA GLN A 85 -3.19 -17.06 0.40
C GLN A 85 -2.49 -16.79 1.74
N LYS A 86 -1.91 -17.81 2.34
CA LYS A 86 -1.18 -17.67 3.61
C LYS A 86 -0.05 -16.63 3.50
N LYS A 87 0.72 -16.65 2.40
CA LYS A 87 1.77 -15.67 2.16
C LYS A 87 1.21 -14.25 2.09
N LEU A 88 0.08 -14.06 1.39
CA LEU A 88 -0.58 -12.77 1.30
C LEU A 88 -1.05 -12.25 2.67
N ASP A 89 -1.59 -13.14 3.50
CA ASP A 89 -2.09 -12.79 4.84
C ASP A 89 -0.96 -12.40 5.80
N GLU A 90 0.24 -12.94 5.60
CA GLU A 90 1.43 -12.63 6.39
C GLU A 90 2.05 -11.26 6.07
N ILE A 91 1.73 -10.66 4.93
CA ILE A 91 2.28 -9.37 4.49
C ILE A 91 1.29 -8.26 4.81
N TYR A 92 1.73 -7.19 5.46
CA TYR A 92 0.92 -6.01 5.73
C TYR A 92 1.77 -4.74 5.66
N VAL A 93 1.11 -3.59 5.57
CA VAL A 93 1.76 -2.28 5.60
C VAL A 93 1.39 -1.58 6.90
N GLU A 94 2.41 -1.10 7.60
CA GLU A 94 2.27 -0.26 8.78
C GLU A 94 2.40 1.20 8.36
N PHE A 95 1.41 2.02 8.72
CA PHE A 95 1.38 3.44 8.44
C PHE A 95 1.50 4.24 9.72
N GLU A 96 2.33 5.28 9.71
CA GLU A 96 2.42 6.29 10.75
C GLU A 96 2.31 7.67 10.12
N ASN A 97 1.57 8.58 10.72
CA ASN A 97 1.40 9.92 10.20
C ASN A 97 1.31 11.01 11.27
N SER A 98 1.82 12.15 10.91
CA SER A 98 1.62 13.44 11.55
C SER A 98 1.64 14.53 10.48
N SER A 99 1.44 15.79 10.85
CA SER A 99 1.54 16.90 9.89
C SER A 99 2.93 17.05 9.23
N ASN A 100 3.99 16.55 9.89
CA ASN A 100 5.39 16.67 9.42
C ASN A 100 6.03 15.35 9.01
N LEU A 101 5.34 14.23 9.19
CA LEU A 101 5.87 12.91 8.88
C LEU A 101 4.76 12.00 8.37
N VAL A 102 5.02 11.34 7.26
CA VAL A 102 4.26 10.17 6.81
C VAL A 102 5.23 9.01 6.64
N SER A 103 4.90 7.86 7.21
CA SER A 103 5.70 6.65 7.06
C SER A 103 4.84 5.49 6.59
N ALA A 104 5.34 4.73 5.63
CA ALA A 104 4.75 3.47 5.20
C ALA A 104 5.84 2.39 5.13
N LYS A 105 5.62 1.29 5.85
CA LYS A 105 6.60 0.21 5.97
C LYS A 105 5.96 -1.14 5.75
N THR A 106 6.49 -1.88 4.78
CA THR A 106 6.14 -3.30 4.60
C THR A 106 6.61 -4.11 5.80
N LYS A 107 5.71 -4.87 6.38
CA LYS A 107 5.92 -5.76 7.50
C LYS A 107 5.47 -7.18 7.18
N PHE A 108 6.04 -8.11 7.90
CA PHE A 108 5.74 -9.53 7.78
C PHE A 108 5.40 -10.08 9.16
N SER A 109 4.20 -10.67 9.30
CA SER A 109 3.81 -11.30 10.55
C SER A 109 4.63 -12.57 10.78
N LYS A 110 5.12 -12.74 12.01
CA LYS A 110 5.83 -13.95 12.43
C LYS A 110 4.80 -15.04 12.73
N SER A 111 4.35 -15.78 11.73
CA SER A 111 3.60 -16.99 12.00
C SER A 111 4.57 -18.13 12.35
N GLY A 112 4.97 -18.24 13.63
CA GLY A 112 5.42 -19.44 14.32
C GLY A 112 6.57 -20.28 13.76
N LYS A 113 7.12 -19.99 12.59
CA LYS A 113 8.26 -20.70 12.00
C LYS A 113 9.27 -19.70 11.46
N SER A 114 10.54 -19.96 11.78
CA SER A 114 11.72 -19.18 11.41
C SER A 114 11.59 -18.54 10.04
N TRP A 115 11.90 -17.25 9.94
CA TRP A 115 11.96 -16.50 8.68
C TRP A 115 12.85 -17.17 7.61
N TRP A 116 13.73 -18.09 7.99
CA TRP A 116 14.53 -18.92 7.10
C TRP A 116 13.69 -19.91 6.27
N SER A 117 12.44 -20.21 6.69
CA SER A 117 11.51 -21.04 5.92
C SER A 117 10.87 -20.29 4.74
N TRP A 118 11.11 -19.01 4.60
CA TRP A 118 10.54 -18.18 3.54
C TRP A 118 11.11 -18.48 2.16
N GLY A 119 12.36 -18.94 2.08
CA GLY A 119 13.05 -19.23 0.82
C GLY A 119 12.59 -20.48 0.07
N ASN A 120 11.81 -21.38 0.71
CA ASN A 120 11.56 -22.70 0.14
C ASN A 120 10.08 -23.02 -0.17
N ASN A 121 9.19 -22.02 -0.21
CA ASN A 121 7.75 -22.26 -0.37
C ASN A 121 7.22 -22.14 -1.81
N ASN A 122 8.05 -21.95 -2.81
CA ASN A 122 7.63 -21.76 -4.22
C ASN A 122 6.48 -20.74 -4.40
N VAL A 123 6.41 -19.74 -3.53
CA VAL A 123 5.47 -18.63 -3.63
C VAL A 123 6.26 -17.34 -3.90
N ASN A 124 5.97 -16.73 -5.03
CA ASN A 124 6.52 -15.43 -5.40
C ASN A 124 5.71 -14.32 -4.71
N MET A 125 6.34 -13.20 -4.44
CA MET A 125 5.68 -11.98 -3.98
C MET A 125 6.22 -10.76 -4.69
N ASN A 126 5.37 -9.76 -4.84
CA ASN A 126 5.71 -8.44 -5.34
C ASN A 126 4.89 -7.39 -4.58
N ILE A 127 5.54 -6.31 -4.16
CA ILE A 127 4.91 -5.25 -3.35
C ILE A 127 5.26 -3.92 -4.01
N ASN A 128 4.29 -3.31 -4.66
CA ASN A 128 4.48 -2.07 -5.38
C ASN A 128 3.81 -0.92 -4.63
N TYR A 129 4.56 0.16 -4.44
CA TYR A 129 4.10 1.42 -3.90
C TYR A 129 3.97 2.45 -5.02
N ILE A 130 2.87 3.18 -5.02
CA ILE A 130 2.71 4.40 -5.80
C ILE A 130 2.41 5.51 -4.81
N VAL A 131 3.27 6.51 -4.80
CA VAL A 131 3.18 7.60 -3.84
C VAL A 131 3.07 8.93 -4.57
N LYS A 132 2.03 9.70 -4.24
CA LYS A 132 1.90 11.10 -4.65
C LYS A 132 2.18 11.97 -3.44
N MET A 133 3.07 12.92 -3.58
CA MET A 133 3.49 13.77 -2.46
C MET A 133 3.73 15.23 -2.91
N PRO A 134 3.63 16.20 -2.00
CA PRO A 134 3.99 17.59 -2.31
C PRO A 134 5.41 17.69 -2.86
N VAL A 135 5.59 18.52 -3.89
CA VAL A 135 6.91 18.78 -4.50
C VAL A 135 7.93 19.36 -3.50
N THR A 136 7.45 19.97 -2.44
CA THR A 136 8.29 20.60 -1.37
C THR A 136 8.69 19.64 -0.26
N ASN A 137 8.07 18.43 -0.21
CA ASN A 137 8.37 17.45 0.82
C ASN A 137 9.66 16.70 0.50
N SER A 138 10.33 16.24 1.54
CA SER A 138 11.48 15.35 1.41
C SER A 138 11.06 13.87 1.47
N VAL A 139 11.86 12.99 0.89
CA VAL A 139 11.61 11.55 0.89
C VAL A 139 12.83 10.76 1.35
N ASP A 140 12.59 9.73 2.17
CA ASP A 140 13.58 8.77 2.64
C ASP A 140 13.14 7.36 2.22
N LEU A 141 13.95 6.69 1.42
CA LEU A 141 13.67 5.37 0.83
C LEU A 141 14.61 4.31 1.39
N ASN A 142 14.06 3.20 1.90
CA ASN A 142 14.79 2.03 2.38
C ASN A 142 14.25 0.73 1.78
#